data_fd505f4267f1f9dcbe38e04c089843e1
#
_entry.id   fd505f4267f1f9dcbe38e04c089843e1
#
_cell.length_a   1.000
_cell.length_b   1.000
_cell.length_c   1.000
_cell.angle_alpha   90.00
_cell.angle_beta   90.00
_cell.angle_gamma   90.00
#
_symmetry.space_group_name_H-M   'P 1'
#
loop_
_entity.id
_entity.type
_entity.pdbx_description
1 polymer ?
#
loop_
_entity_poly.entity_id
_entity_poly.type
_entity_poly.pdbx_seq_one_letter_code
_entity_poly.pdbx_strand_id
1 'polypeptide(L)'
;MTLRSLCYILARNSNAMFKDSVQDRLMRKILISLGVLIALLAGLIGALFASGQISVNGLPILLNTLFGIEGPAADDATVRERYQVPEGFTLELYASDVPRARFLRFTPAGDLLVSRPGMGDILLLRPDTDGDGRSDARETLISGLDRPLGMDISGDWLYIAESTRIGRIRLDSDSGTVEGDIQPLVEGLTDNGNHWSKTIRIGPDQKLYLAQGSTCNVCEEEDPRRATMMRFELDGSEGEIIATGLRNSVGFDWAPWSGALYATDNGRDMLGDDFPPCELNQIEQGKFYGWPYFNGDNIPDPEMGADPLADQRQPTPPAHGFQAHNAPLGMTFLDADSLPPEYRRSALAALHGSWNRSTPDGYKVVSLHWTKDGIEERDFLSGFNLDGDIIGRPVDVIQGPDGDVFISDDYAGAIYRVAYRENNDDLSGGRKPAPMQLPTVSRLDAKPPAWLAKADLPAMASSGRELYERYQCSTCHEQGTNPVSLEDLDQRLGYVAVIDTLKAPQSPMPVFPLSATERRELAVYLLWQSEAGN
;
A
#
# COMPACT_ATOMS: atom_id res chain seq x y z
N MET A 1 -26.83 60.68 52.53
CA MET A 1 -26.30 60.18 51.23
C MET A 1 -25.61 61.35 50.57
N THR A 2 -24.29 61.32 50.50
CA THR A 2 -23.49 62.44 50.02
C THR A 2 -23.38 62.45 48.51
N LEU A 3 -23.37 63.66 47.90
CA LEU A 3 -23.25 63.84 46.39
C LEU A 3 -22.15 63.04 45.76
N ARG A 4 -21.10 62.62 46.47
CA ARG A 4 -20.02 61.74 46.01
C ARG A 4 -20.48 60.29 45.72
N SER A 5 -21.45 59.76 46.47
CA SER A 5 -21.99 58.41 46.26
C SER A 5 -22.86 58.34 44.97
N LEU A 6 -23.57 59.46 44.68
CA LEU A 6 -24.40 59.48 43.45
C LEU A 6 -23.56 59.58 42.15
N CYS A 7 -22.48 60.36 42.15
CA CYS A 7 -21.55 60.45 41.03
C CYS A 7 -20.82 59.13 40.74
N TYR A 8 -20.51 58.34 41.80
CA TYR A 8 -19.83 57.04 41.63
C TYR A 8 -20.75 55.96 41.03
N ILE A 9 -22.05 55.99 41.40
CA ILE A 9 -23.06 55.06 40.84
C ILE A 9 -23.38 55.44 39.37
N LEU A 10 -23.50 56.73 39.06
CA LEU A 10 -23.74 57.18 37.67
C LEU A 10 -22.55 56.97 36.74
N ALA A 11 -21.33 57.14 37.21
CA ALA A 11 -20.12 56.84 36.47
C ALA A 11 -19.93 55.34 36.23
N ARG A 12 -20.34 54.49 37.18
CA ARG A 12 -20.28 53.02 37.05
C ARG A 12 -21.31 52.47 36.09
N ASN A 13 -22.53 53.02 36.11
CA ASN A 13 -23.60 52.65 35.17
C ASN A 13 -23.36 53.15 33.73
N SER A 14 -22.78 54.35 33.56
CA SER A 14 -22.43 54.88 32.23
C SER A 14 -21.28 54.08 31.61
N ASN A 15 -20.28 53.66 32.40
CA ASN A 15 -19.20 52.80 31.90
C ASN A 15 -19.69 51.36 31.53
N ALA A 16 -20.67 50.81 32.27
CA ALA A 16 -21.28 49.54 31.94
C ALA A 16 -22.12 49.62 30.65
N MET A 17 -22.97 50.65 30.52
CA MET A 17 -23.76 50.89 29.30
C MET A 17 -22.88 51.16 28.07
N PHE A 18 -21.76 51.86 28.25
CA PHE A 18 -20.82 52.11 27.13
C PHE A 18 -20.04 50.86 26.73
N LYS A 19 -19.66 49.99 27.71
CA LYS A 19 -19.05 48.70 27.46
C LYS A 19 -20.02 47.76 26.71
N ASP A 20 -21.27 47.67 27.14
CA ASP A 20 -22.28 46.85 26.48
C ASP A 20 -22.54 47.29 25.02
N SER A 21 -22.61 48.61 24.76
CA SER A 21 -22.80 49.15 23.40
C SER A 21 -21.60 48.97 22.47
N VAL A 22 -20.37 48.95 23.02
CA VAL A 22 -19.15 48.65 22.25
C VAL A 22 -19.05 47.18 21.96
N GLN A 23 -19.40 46.35 22.91
CA GLN A 23 -19.39 44.87 22.74
C GLN A 23 -20.45 44.42 21.74
N ASP A 24 -21.65 45.02 21.75
CA ASP A 24 -22.70 44.76 20.77
C ASP A 24 -22.29 45.21 19.34
N ARG A 25 -21.62 46.34 19.21
CA ARG A 25 -21.11 46.81 17.89
C ARG A 25 -20.00 45.92 17.36
N LEU A 26 -19.12 45.43 18.26
CA LEU A 26 -18.06 44.49 17.89
C LEU A 26 -18.65 43.15 17.46
N MET A 27 -19.58 42.59 18.24
CA MET A 27 -20.29 41.37 17.96
C MET A 27 -21.04 41.45 16.61
N ARG A 28 -21.74 42.56 16.36
CA ARG A 28 -22.41 42.78 15.09
C ARG A 28 -21.45 42.87 13.90
N LYS A 29 -20.28 43.48 14.06
CA LYS A 29 -19.24 43.52 13.01
C LYS A 29 -18.69 42.10 12.76
N ILE A 30 -18.45 41.32 13.79
CA ILE A 30 -17.99 39.93 13.67
C ILE A 30 -19.04 39.09 12.93
N LEU A 31 -20.32 39.19 13.31
CA LEU A 31 -21.41 38.48 12.63
C LEU A 31 -21.58 38.87 11.18
N ILE A 32 -21.45 40.18 10.86
CA ILE A 32 -21.49 40.64 9.46
C ILE A 32 -20.27 40.14 8.67
N SER A 33 -19.07 40.17 9.27
CA SER A 33 -17.86 39.67 8.61
C SER A 33 -17.95 38.17 8.37
N LEU A 34 -18.48 37.40 9.33
CA LEU A 34 -18.73 35.97 9.20
C LEU A 34 -19.77 35.70 8.10
N GLY A 35 -20.87 36.44 8.06
CA GLY A 35 -21.89 36.33 7.02
C GLY A 35 -21.34 36.63 5.61
N VAL A 36 -20.49 37.68 5.47
CA VAL A 36 -19.81 37.98 4.21
C VAL A 36 -18.85 36.85 3.81
N LEU A 37 -18.09 36.31 4.77
CA LEU A 37 -17.18 35.20 4.51
C LEU A 37 -17.94 33.93 4.04
N ILE A 38 -19.05 33.62 4.70
CA ILE A 38 -19.91 32.49 4.31
C ILE A 38 -20.50 32.73 2.90
N ALA A 39 -20.95 33.95 2.59
CA ALA A 39 -21.47 34.26 1.27
C ALA A 39 -20.40 34.17 0.17
N LEU A 40 -19.16 34.60 0.46
CA LEU A 40 -18.03 34.46 -0.46
C LEU A 40 -17.65 33.01 -0.68
N LEU A 41 -17.64 32.19 0.39
CA LEU A 41 -17.41 30.76 0.30
C LEU A 41 -18.50 30.07 -0.53
N ALA A 42 -19.76 30.36 -0.27
CA ALA A 42 -20.87 29.84 -1.05
C ALA A 42 -20.83 30.25 -2.53
N GLY A 43 -20.41 31.51 -2.80
CA GLY A 43 -20.18 32.01 -4.16
C GLY A 43 -19.03 31.30 -4.87
N LEU A 44 -17.93 31.03 -4.16
CA LEU A 44 -16.79 30.26 -4.68
C LEU A 44 -17.19 28.82 -4.99
N ILE A 45 -17.86 28.15 -4.06
CA ILE A 45 -18.37 26.79 -4.24
C ILE A 45 -19.32 26.76 -5.45
N GLY A 46 -20.26 27.72 -5.55
CA GLY A 46 -21.18 27.82 -6.71
C GLY A 46 -20.43 28.02 -8.03
N ALA A 47 -19.35 28.80 -8.02
CA ALA A 47 -18.52 29.02 -9.22
C ALA A 47 -17.76 27.74 -9.61
N LEU A 48 -17.25 26.98 -8.63
CA LEU A 48 -16.59 25.70 -8.85
C LEU A 48 -17.55 24.64 -9.40
N PHE A 49 -18.81 24.62 -8.94
CA PHE A 49 -19.86 23.78 -9.54
C PHE A 49 -20.20 24.23 -10.96
N ALA A 50 -20.35 25.54 -11.20
CA ALA A 50 -20.70 26.06 -12.51
C ALA A 50 -19.59 25.86 -13.55
N SER A 51 -18.32 25.78 -13.11
CA SER A 51 -17.16 25.49 -13.96
C SER A 51 -16.94 23.98 -14.22
N GLY A 52 -17.73 23.09 -13.58
CA GLY A 52 -17.54 21.64 -13.65
C GLY A 52 -16.34 21.12 -12.87
N GLN A 53 -15.64 21.95 -12.12
CA GLN A 53 -14.48 21.53 -11.31
C GLN A 53 -14.87 20.75 -10.05
N ILE A 54 -16.12 20.89 -9.59
CA ILE A 54 -16.70 20.07 -8.52
C ILE A 54 -18.06 19.59 -8.97
N SER A 55 -18.29 18.28 -8.98
CA SER A 55 -19.62 17.73 -9.23
C SER A 55 -20.46 17.68 -7.94
N VAL A 56 -21.78 17.74 -8.05
CA VAL A 56 -22.68 17.56 -6.88
C VAL A 56 -22.49 16.15 -6.29
N ASN A 57 -22.22 15.18 -7.13
CA ASN A 57 -21.98 13.79 -6.72
C ASN A 57 -20.66 13.63 -5.93
N GLY A 58 -19.67 14.48 -6.14
CA GLY A 58 -18.43 14.50 -5.37
C GLY A 58 -18.51 15.22 -4.02
N LEU A 59 -19.60 15.89 -3.70
CA LEU A 59 -19.74 16.64 -2.45
C LEU A 59 -19.58 15.78 -1.18
N PRO A 60 -20.16 14.57 -1.05
CA PRO A 60 -19.92 13.71 0.11
C PRO A 60 -18.45 13.37 0.28
N ILE A 61 -17.74 13.09 -0.81
CA ILE A 61 -16.32 12.76 -0.80
C ILE A 61 -15.46 13.97 -0.42
N LEU A 62 -15.80 15.16 -0.94
CA LEU A 62 -15.13 16.39 -0.55
C LEU A 62 -15.31 16.66 0.95
N LEU A 63 -16.52 16.46 1.49
CA LEU A 63 -16.81 16.60 2.92
C LEU A 63 -16.08 15.56 3.76
N ASN A 64 -15.98 14.31 3.30
CA ASN A 64 -15.16 13.29 3.94
C ASN A 64 -13.69 13.73 4.00
N THR A 65 -13.14 14.18 2.88
CA THR A 65 -11.73 14.63 2.77
C THR A 65 -11.44 15.83 3.67
N LEU A 66 -12.36 16.82 3.73
CA LEU A 66 -12.16 18.05 4.51
C LEU A 66 -12.47 17.89 6.01
N PHE A 67 -13.47 17.11 6.33
CA PHE A 67 -14.02 17.02 7.69
C PHE A 67 -13.93 15.61 8.29
N GLY A 68 -13.42 14.62 7.55
CA GLY A 68 -13.31 13.24 8.00
C GLY A 68 -14.67 12.58 8.28
N ILE A 69 -15.72 12.97 7.53
CA ILE A 69 -17.06 12.38 7.66
C ILE A 69 -17.01 10.98 7.06
N GLU A 70 -17.27 9.97 7.89
CA GLU A 70 -17.32 8.57 7.49
C GLU A 70 -18.60 8.27 6.66
N GLY A 71 -18.50 7.27 5.79
CA GLY A 71 -19.63 6.75 5.04
C GLY A 71 -20.56 5.87 5.86
N PRO A 72 -21.58 5.29 5.23
CA PRO A 72 -22.38 4.29 5.88
C PRO A 72 -21.53 3.07 6.23
N ALA A 73 -21.73 2.52 7.44
CA ALA A 73 -21.03 1.30 7.84
C ALA A 73 -21.42 0.14 6.91
N ALA A 74 -20.45 -0.65 6.50
CA ALA A 74 -20.69 -1.85 5.71
C ALA A 74 -21.45 -2.92 6.53
N ASP A 75 -22.38 -3.60 5.88
CA ASP A 75 -23.10 -4.76 6.42
C ASP A 75 -23.20 -5.89 5.39
N ASP A 76 -23.51 -7.10 5.85
CA ASP A 76 -23.56 -8.29 4.99
C ASP A 76 -24.63 -8.21 3.91
N ALA A 77 -25.72 -7.48 4.13
CA ALA A 77 -26.77 -7.31 3.12
C ALA A 77 -26.25 -6.45 1.96
N THR A 78 -25.65 -5.30 2.29
CA THR A 78 -25.02 -4.41 1.32
C THR A 78 -23.91 -5.12 0.53
N VAL A 79 -23.08 -5.91 1.22
CA VAL A 79 -22.01 -6.69 0.57
C VAL A 79 -22.59 -7.66 -0.45
N ARG A 80 -23.61 -8.44 -0.09
CA ARG A 80 -24.23 -9.42 -0.99
C ARG A 80 -25.02 -8.81 -2.15
N GLU A 81 -25.69 -7.69 -1.91
CA GLU A 81 -26.61 -7.11 -2.89
C GLU A 81 -25.94 -6.18 -3.89
N ARG A 82 -24.83 -5.55 -3.47
CA ARG A 82 -24.25 -4.43 -4.21
C ARG A 82 -22.85 -4.70 -4.77
N TYR A 83 -22.01 -5.42 -4.04
CA TYR A 83 -20.64 -5.66 -4.48
C TYR A 83 -20.56 -6.84 -5.44
N GLN A 84 -19.60 -6.76 -6.37
CA GLN A 84 -19.39 -7.76 -7.41
C GLN A 84 -17.93 -8.17 -7.45
N VAL A 85 -17.69 -9.47 -7.56
CA VAL A 85 -16.38 -10.10 -7.77
C VAL A 85 -16.45 -11.01 -9.00
N PRO A 86 -15.32 -11.40 -9.62
CA PRO A 86 -15.29 -12.30 -10.75
C PRO A 86 -15.88 -13.67 -10.42
N GLU A 87 -16.28 -14.41 -11.47
CA GLU A 87 -16.80 -15.77 -11.32
C GLU A 87 -15.81 -16.69 -10.59
N GLY A 88 -16.32 -17.50 -9.67
CA GLY A 88 -15.54 -18.39 -8.81
C GLY A 88 -14.95 -17.72 -7.56
N PHE A 89 -15.03 -16.40 -7.43
CA PHE A 89 -14.69 -15.71 -6.20
C PHE A 89 -15.91 -15.49 -5.31
N THR A 90 -15.67 -15.50 -4.01
CA THR A 90 -16.65 -15.15 -2.96
C THR A 90 -16.16 -13.92 -2.21
N LEU A 91 -17.10 -13.10 -1.75
CA LEU A 91 -16.81 -11.89 -0.97
C LEU A 91 -17.46 -11.97 0.40
N GLU A 92 -16.68 -11.67 1.43
CA GLU A 92 -17.10 -11.64 2.84
C GLU A 92 -16.74 -10.31 3.48
N LEU A 93 -17.54 -9.86 4.45
CA LEU A 93 -17.21 -8.75 5.32
C LEU A 93 -16.37 -9.27 6.49
N TYR A 94 -15.04 -9.28 6.33
CA TYR A 94 -14.10 -9.83 7.31
C TYR A 94 -14.07 -9.07 8.63
N ALA A 95 -14.11 -7.73 8.58
CA ALA A 95 -14.26 -6.91 9.77
C ALA A 95 -15.06 -5.63 9.44
N SER A 96 -15.97 -5.26 10.32
CA SER A 96 -16.68 -3.98 10.33
C SER A 96 -16.25 -3.15 11.54
N ASP A 97 -16.66 -1.87 11.58
CA ASP A 97 -16.28 -0.93 12.66
C ASP A 97 -14.75 -0.81 12.83
N VAL A 98 -14.07 -0.72 11.69
CA VAL A 98 -12.64 -0.41 11.59
C VAL A 98 -12.47 0.97 10.93
N PRO A 99 -12.92 2.05 11.59
CA PRO A 99 -12.96 3.38 11.01
C PRO A 99 -11.56 3.81 10.57
N ARG A 100 -11.48 4.44 9.37
CA ARG A 100 -10.24 4.95 8.79
C ARG A 100 -9.16 3.89 8.55
N ALA A 101 -9.58 2.65 8.27
CA ALA A 101 -8.68 1.56 7.90
C ALA A 101 -7.87 1.95 6.66
N ARG A 102 -6.55 1.83 6.73
CA ARG A 102 -5.69 2.18 5.61
C ARG A 102 -4.85 0.97 5.18
N PHE A 103 -3.58 0.90 5.54
CA PHE A 103 -2.69 -0.15 5.06
C PHE A 103 -2.79 -1.41 5.91
N LEU A 104 -2.62 -2.53 5.24
CA LEU A 104 -2.75 -3.87 5.75
C LEU A 104 -1.41 -4.60 5.75
N ARG A 105 -1.17 -5.47 6.74
CA ARG A 105 -0.02 -6.38 6.74
C ARG A 105 -0.31 -7.60 7.59
N PHE A 106 -0.04 -8.79 7.06
CA PHE A 106 -0.11 -10.01 7.85
C PHE A 106 1.13 -10.18 8.72
N THR A 107 0.93 -10.64 9.95
CA THR A 107 2.00 -11.17 10.79
C THR A 107 2.34 -12.60 10.36
N PRO A 108 3.53 -13.11 10.70
CA PRO A 108 3.87 -14.53 10.48
C PRO A 108 2.88 -15.51 11.11
N ALA A 109 2.20 -15.13 12.19
CA ALA A 109 1.18 -15.96 12.85
C ALA A 109 -0.20 -15.90 12.17
N GLY A 110 -0.38 -15.05 11.17
CA GLY A 110 -1.63 -14.91 10.42
C GLY A 110 -2.59 -13.85 10.95
N ASP A 111 -2.19 -13.06 11.95
CA ASP A 111 -2.96 -11.88 12.36
C ASP A 111 -2.86 -10.78 11.30
N LEU A 112 -3.92 -10.01 11.12
CA LEU A 112 -3.94 -8.89 10.19
C LEU A 112 -3.75 -7.56 10.92
N LEU A 113 -2.66 -6.87 10.64
CA LEU A 113 -2.41 -5.50 11.11
C LEU A 113 -3.10 -4.49 10.19
N VAL A 114 -3.72 -3.48 10.80
CA VAL A 114 -4.41 -2.40 10.09
C VAL A 114 -3.92 -1.06 10.62
N SER A 115 -3.26 -0.26 9.78
CA SER A 115 -2.87 1.10 10.15
C SER A 115 -4.07 2.04 10.06
N ARG A 116 -4.18 2.96 11.03
CA ARG A 116 -5.24 3.97 11.07
C ARG A 116 -4.64 5.36 11.35
N PRO A 117 -4.13 6.04 10.31
CA PRO A 117 -3.46 7.33 10.48
C PRO A 117 -4.31 8.38 11.20
N GLY A 118 -5.60 8.42 10.90
CA GLY A 118 -6.53 9.36 11.52
C GLY A 118 -6.83 9.08 13.00
N MET A 119 -6.52 7.86 13.48
CA MET A 119 -6.67 7.44 14.87
C MET A 119 -5.32 7.44 15.61
N GLY A 120 -4.21 7.45 14.88
CA GLY A 120 -2.86 7.39 15.44
C GLY A 120 -2.52 6.02 16.05
N ASP A 121 -3.03 4.94 15.45
CA ASP A 121 -2.84 3.60 15.98
C ASP A 121 -2.69 2.52 14.88
N ILE A 122 -2.35 1.32 15.30
CA ILE A 122 -2.35 0.10 14.53
C ILE A 122 -3.23 -0.91 15.26
N LEU A 123 -4.22 -1.45 14.57
CA LEU A 123 -5.02 -2.56 15.06
C LEU A 123 -4.40 -3.89 14.67
N LEU A 124 -4.70 -4.90 15.48
CA LEU A 124 -4.46 -6.31 15.20
C LEU A 124 -5.81 -7.01 15.16
N LEU A 125 -6.12 -7.65 14.04
CA LEU A 125 -7.29 -8.48 13.82
C LEU A 125 -6.86 -9.94 13.87
N ARG A 126 -7.46 -10.73 14.75
CA ARG A 126 -7.18 -12.17 14.86
C ARG A 126 -7.76 -12.91 13.66
N PRO A 127 -7.11 -14.01 13.23
CA PRO A 127 -7.63 -14.80 12.13
C PRO A 127 -9.01 -15.36 12.44
N ASP A 128 -9.77 -15.67 11.40
CA ASP A 128 -11.02 -16.40 11.45
C ASP A 128 -10.71 -17.88 11.73
N THR A 129 -10.86 -18.32 12.99
CA THR A 129 -10.58 -19.70 13.40
C THR A 129 -11.83 -20.55 13.51
N ASP A 130 -13.01 -19.95 13.64
CA ASP A 130 -14.29 -20.65 13.73
C ASP A 130 -14.98 -20.82 12.37
N GLY A 131 -14.46 -20.16 11.31
CA GLY A 131 -14.88 -20.33 9.92
C GLY A 131 -16.17 -19.56 9.57
N ASP A 132 -16.50 -18.53 10.33
CA ASP A 132 -17.68 -17.71 10.07
C ASP A 132 -17.45 -16.61 9.01
N GLY A 133 -16.20 -16.49 8.51
CA GLY A 133 -15.78 -15.50 7.51
C GLY A 133 -15.34 -14.18 8.11
N ARG A 134 -15.26 -14.07 9.44
CA ARG A 134 -14.92 -12.84 10.16
C ARG A 134 -13.66 -13.01 11.03
N SER A 135 -13.05 -11.90 11.35
CA SER A 135 -12.00 -11.87 12.37
C SER A 135 -12.57 -12.18 13.75
N ASP A 136 -11.97 -13.14 14.47
CA ASP A 136 -12.41 -13.59 15.79
C ASP A 136 -12.29 -12.52 16.88
N ALA A 137 -11.33 -11.60 16.75
CA ALA A 137 -11.11 -10.53 17.71
C ALA A 137 -10.36 -9.35 17.10
N ARG A 138 -10.54 -8.18 17.72
CA ARG A 138 -9.86 -6.93 17.37
C ARG A 138 -9.23 -6.31 18.61
N GLU A 139 -7.95 -5.98 18.50
CA GLU A 139 -7.16 -5.36 19.57
C GLU A 139 -6.39 -4.15 19.04
N THR A 140 -6.10 -3.18 19.90
CA THR A 140 -5.15 -2.12 19.56
C THR A 140 -3.75 -2.61 19.88
N LEU A 141 -2.94 -2.86 18.84
CA LEU A 141 -1.56 -3.31 19.00
C LEU A 141 -0.66 -2.20 19.56
N ILE A 142 -0.76 -1.00 19.01
CA ILE A 142 0.02 0.18 19.41
C ILE A 142 -0.77 1.46 19.12
N SER A 143 -0.62 2.46 19.99
CA SER A 143 -1.31 3.76 19.88
C SER A 143 -0.37 4.92 20.18
N GLY A 144 -0.82 6.15 19.93
CA GLY A 144 -0.03 7.36 20.14
C GLY A 144 0.99 7.64 19.03
N LEU A 145 0.77 7.09 17.85
CA LEU A 145 1.59 7.28 16.65
C LEU A 145 1.18 8.56 15.90
N ASP A 146 2.13 9.20 15.22
CA ASP A 146 1.84 10.35 14.36
C ASP A 146 1.49 9.89 12.94
N ARG A 147 0.20 9.69 12.69
CA ARG A 147 -0.35 9.31 11.38
C ARG A 147 0.36 8.10 10.75
N PRO A 148 0.41 6.93 11.42
CA PRO A 148 1.06 5.74 10.91
C PRO A 148 0.38 5.27 9.62
N LEU A 149 1.15 4.98 8.56
CA LEU A 149 0.59 4.46 7.32
C LEU A 149 1.26 3.16 6.89
N GLY A 150 2.45 3.23 6.28
CA GLY A 150 3.16 2.06 5.80
C GLY A 150 3.69 1.21 6.95
N MET A 151 3.57 -0.10 6.81
CA MET A 151 4.08 -1.08 7.76
C MET A 151 4.69 -2.25 7.01
N ASP A 152 5.73 -2.85 7.56
CA ASP A 152 6.23 -4.15 7.12
C ASP A 152 6.94 -4.90 8.25
N ILE A 153 7.16 -6.20 8.09
CA ILE A 153 7.73 -7.08 9.11
C ILE A 153 8.98 -7.78 8.56
N SER A 154 10.05 -7.77 9.33
CA SER A 154 11.24 -8.58 9.07
C SER A 154 11.77 -9.17 10.36
N GLY A 155 11.86 -10.50 10.42
CA GLY A 155 12.13 -11.22 11.66
C GLY A 155 11.15 -10.81 12.75
N ASP A 156 11.66 -10.50 13.94
CA ASP A 156 10.86 -10.05 15.08
C ASP A 156 10.62 -8.52 15.11
N TRP A 157 10.75 -7.83 13.99
CA TRP A 157 10.61 -6.38 13.93
C TRP A 157 9.43 -5.95 13.07
N LEU A 158 8.52 -5.18 13.65
CA LEU A 158 7.53 -4.40 12.94
C LEU A 158 8.12 -3.01 12.62
N TYR A 159 8.24 -2.70 11.34
CA TYR A 159 8.64 -1.40 10.82
C TYR A 159 7.40 -0.55 10.58
N ILE A 160 7.43 0.70 11.01
CA ILE A 160 6.29 1.62 10.94
C ILE A 160 6.77 2.95 10.36
N ALA A 161 6.10 3.41 9.32
CA ALA A 161 6.27 4.76 8.80
C ALA A 161 5.20 5.68 9.38
N GLU A 162 5.65 6.67 10.12
CA GLU A 162 4.85 7.80 10.58
C GLU A 162 5.02 8.99 9.62
N SER A 163 4.34 10.08 9.84
CA SER A 163 4.39 11.23 8.93
C SER A 163 5.78 11.86 8.78
N THR A 164 6.63 11.80 9.83
CA THR A 164 7.93 12.48 9.87
C THR A 164 9.12 11.56 10.14
N ARG A 165 8.86 10.26 10.35
CA ARG A 165 9.92 9.29 10.67
C ARG A 165 9.54 7.87 10.25
N ILE A 166 10.55 7.01 10.19
CA ILE A 166 10.38 5.56 10.18
C ILE A 166 11.03 5.02 11.45
N GLY A 167 10.33 4.12 12.13
CA GLY A 167 10.84 3.42 13.29
C GLY A 167 10.52 1.93 13.23
N ARG A 168 11.06 1.18 14.19
CA ARG A 168 10.72 -0.24 14.36
C ARG A 168 10.50 -0.57 15.83
N ILE A 169 9.69 -1.58 16.09
CA ILE A 169 9.43 -2.09 17.43
C ILE A 169 9.47 -3.63 17.39
N ARG A 170 9.87 -4.25 18.50
CA ARG A 170 9.81 -5.70 18.61
C ARG A 170 8.36 -6.18 18.56
N LEU A 171 8.09 -7.15 17.71
CA LEU A 171 6.81 -7.82 17.56
C LEU A 171 6.97 -9.28 17.98
N ASP A 172 6.27 -9.68 19.00
CA ASP A 172 6.03 -11.09 19.27
C ASP A 172 4.79 -11.53 18.47
N SER A 173 5.03 -12.16 17.33
CA SER A 173 3.96 -12.59 16.43
C SER A 173 3.08 -13.69 17.03
N ASP A 174 3.61 -14.55 17.92
CA ASP A 174 2.85 -15.65 18.52
C ASP A 174 1.81 -15.13 19.51
N SER A 175 2.16 -14.13 20.31
CA SER A 175 1.23 -13.49 21.25
C SER A 175 0.43 -12.34 20.61
N GLY A 176 0.91 -11.78 19.51
CA GLY A 176 0.35 -10.58 18.89
C GLY A 176 0.56 -9.34 19.76
N THR A 177 1.75 -9.19 20.35
CA THR A 177 2.09 -8.05 21.22
C THR A 177 3.39 -7.39 20.77
N VAL A 178 3.58 -6.14 21.18
CA VAL A 178 4.83 -5.41 20.95
C VAL A 178 5.59 -5.20 22.25
N GLU A 179 6.92 -5.18 22.18
CA GLU A 179 7.81 -5.03 23.33
C GLU A 179 8.70 -3.79 23.22
N GLY A 180 8.79 -3.03 24.31
CA GLY A 180 9.64 -1.85 24.42
C GLY A 180 9.10 -0.63 23.70
N ASP A 181 9.99 0.32 23.40
CA ASP A 181 9.69 1.57 22.71
C ASP A 181 10.06 1.48 21.23
N ILE A 182 9.44 2.30 20.38
CA ILE A 182 9.80 2.42 18.98
C ILE A 182 11.23 2.95 18.86
N GLN A 183 12.08 2.18 18.20
CA GLN A 183 13.44 2.59 17.84
C GLN A 183 13.39 3.42 16.56
N PRO A 184 13.77 4.71 16.57
CA PRO A 184 13.82 5.51 15.36
C PRO A 184 14.93 5.01 14.43
N LEU A 185 14.65 4.95 13.13
CA LEU A 185 15.58 4.53 12.08
C LEU A 185 15.87 5.68 11.11
N VAL A 186 14.84 6.32 10.59
CA VAL A 186 14.94 7.47 9.68
C VAL A 186 14.12 8.60 10.27
N GLU A 187 14.73 9.74 10.51
CA GLU A 187 14.09 10.92 11.10
C GLU A 187 14.17 12.13 10.17
N GLY A 188 13.38 13.16 10.47
CA GLY A 188 13.38 14.41 9.72
C GLY A 188 12.81 14.29 8.32
N LEU A 189 11.91 13.33 8.10
CA LEU A 189 11.07 13.31 6.91
C LEU A 189 10.06 14.46 7.01
N THR A 190 9.81 15.14 5.89
CA THR A 190 8.87 16.25 5.86
C THR A 190 7.43 15.77 5.64
N ASP A 191 6.47 16.38 6.32
CA ASP A 191 5.05 16.04 6.25
C ASP A 191 4.15 17.20 5.82
N ASN A 192 4.76 18.34 5.44
CA ASN A 192 4.06 19.51 4.91
C ASN A 192 3.44 19.21 3.54
N GLY A 193 2.41 19.98 3.21
CA GLY A 193 1.73 19.91 1.91
C GLY A 193 0.72 18.74 1.80
N ASN A 194 0.42 18.38 0.55
CA ASN A 194 -0.72 17.52 0.23
C ASN A 194 -0.48 16.03 0.52
N HIS A 195 0.72 15.52 0.19
CA HIS A 195 0.99 14.08 0.20
C HIS A 195 1.97 13.75 1.34
N TRP A 196 1.49 13.90 2.57
CA TRP A 196 2.26 13.66 3.80
C TRP A 196 2.52 12.17 4.07
N SER A 197 1.75 11.28 3.47
CA SER A 197 1.82 9.83 3.71
C SER A 197 3.18 9.24 3.32
N LYS A 198 3.55 8.19 4.05
CA LYS A 198 4.79 7.43 3.84
C LYS A 198 4.43 5.95 3.73
N THR A 199 4.70 5.34 2.60
CA THR A 199 4.54 3.88 2.44
C THR A 199 5.90 3.23 2.48
N ILE A 200 6.03 2.18 3.29
CA ILE A 200 7.25 1.38 3.37
C ILE A 200 6.96 -0.08 3.04
N ARG A 201 7.92 -0.73 2.43
CA ARG A 201 7.98 -2.18 2.24
C ARG A 201 9.43 -2.66 2.33
N ILE A 202 9.62 -3.88 2.78
CA ILE A 202 10.92 -4.56 2.75
C ILE A 202 11.00 -5.35 1.44
N GLY A 203 12.02 -5.02 0.64
CA GLY A 203 12.24 -5.64 -0.65
C GLY A 203 12.81 -7.06 -0.55
N PRO A 204 12.76 -7.80 -1.67
CA PRO A 204 13.41 -9.12 -1.73
C PRO A 204 14.92 -9.07 -1.51
N ASP A 205 15.54 -7.90 -1.65
CA ASP A 205 16.94 -7.62 -1.34
C ASP A 205 17.21 -7.32 0.15
N GLN A 206 16.18 -7.48 1.01
CA GLN A 206 16.23 -7.19 2.45
C GLN A 206 16.58 -5.73 2.76
N LYS A 207 16.16 -4.81 1.91
CA LYS A 207 16.28 -3.37 2.14
C LYS A 207 14.90 -2.75 2.37
N LEU A 208 14.90 -1.64 3.11
CA LEU A 208 13.69 -0.89 3.42
C LEU A 208 13.44 0.16 2.32
N TYR A 209 12.35 0.03 1.61
CA TYR A 209 11.90 0.97 0.58
C TYR A 209 10.88 1.95 1.16
N LEU A 210 10.97 3.21 0.74
CA LEU A 210 10.07 4.28 1.13
C LEU A 210 9.55 5.01 -0.11
N ALA A 211 8.24 5.07 -0.30
CA ALA A 211 7.59 5.99 -1.22
C ALA A 211 7.11 7.23 -0.47
N GLN A 212 7.43 8.41 -0.99
CA GLN A 212 7.11 9.71 -0.40
C GLN A 212 6.64 10.68 -1.47
N GLY A 213 5.38 11.10 -1.40
CA GLY A 213 4.76 11.99 -2.38
C GLY A 213 5.20 13.45 -2.28
N SER A 214 4.77 14.28 -3.25
CA SER A 214 5.07 15.70 -3.36
C SER A 214 4.40 16.55 -2.28
N THR A 215 4.90 17.78 -2.07
CA THR A 215 4.28 18.73 -1.14
C THR A 215 3.08 19.44 -1.78
N CYS A 216 2.99 19.47 -3.09
CA CYS A 216 2.04 20.27 -3.84
C CYS A 216 1.39 19.49 -5.00
N ASN A 217 0.42 20.10 -5.65
CA ASN A 217 -0.18 19.56 -6.88
C ASN A 217 0.84 19.53 -8.04
N VAL A 218 1.54 20.65 -8.26
CA VAL A 218 2.62 20.80 -9.23
C VAL A 218 3.56 21.91 -8.77
N CYS A 219 4.82 21.60 -8.52
CA CYS A 219 5.89 22.54 -8.15
C CYS A 219 7.25 21.85 -8.17
N GLU A 220 8.32 22.64 -8.09
CA GLU A 220 9.64 22.15 -7.69
C GLU A 220 9.63 21.88 -6.18
N GLU A 221 10.17 20.75 -5.76
CA GLU A 221 10.31 20.39 -4.36
C GLU A 221 11.56 21.04 -3.74
N GLU A 222 11.40 21.62 -2.54
CA GLU A 222 12.53 22.13 -1.75
C GLU A 222 13.33 20.99 -1.10
N ASP A 223 12.64 19.95 -0.62
CA ASP A 223 13.24 18.74 -0.10
C ASP A 223 13.38 17.70 -1.23
N PRO A 224 14.60 17.40 -1.68
CA PRO A 224 14.82 16.48 -2.80
C PRO A 224 14.35 15.05 -2.55
N ARG A 225 13.99 14.71 -1.31
CA ARG A 225 13.43 13.42 -0.95
C ARG A 225 11.93 13.30 -1.27
N ARG A 226 11.23 14.42 -1.53
CA ARG A 226 9.81 14.43 -1.90
C ARG A 226 9.63 14.04 -3.36
N ALA A 227 8.48 13.48 -3.69
CA ALA A 227 8.15 12.96 -5.02
C ALA A 227 9.17 11.90 -5.51
N THR A 228 9.57 11.00 -4.60
CA THR A 228 10.61 10.00 -4.84
C THR A 228 10.27 8.65 -4.26
N MET A 229 11.01 7.64 -4.72
CA MET A 229 11.19 6.40 -4.00
C MET A 229 12.62 6.31 -3.49
N MET A 230 12.76 5.96 -2.22
CA MET A 230 14.04 5.83 -1.51
C MET A 230 14.24 4.40 -1.05
N ARG A 231 15.49 4.05 -0.77
CA ARG A 231 15.89 2.75 -0.22
C ARG A 231 16.90 2.94 0.87
N PHE A 232 16.85 2.11 1.92
CA PHE A 232 17.71 2.13 3.10
C PHE A 232 18.11 0.71 3.47
N GLU A 233 19.16 0.55 4.26
CA GLU A 233 19.37 -0.68 5.02
C GLU A 233 18.27 -0.84 6.09
N LEU A 234 18.07 -2.06 6.61
CA LEU A 234 17.03 -2.33 7.63
C LEU A 234 17.25 -1.59 8.96
N ASP A 235 18.44 -1.06 9.19
CA ASP A 235 18.74 -0.21 10.35
C ASP A 235 18.55 1.29 10.07
N GLY A 236 18.05 1.65 8.88
CA GLY A 236 17.81 3.02 8.44
C GLY A 236 19.04 3.74 7.87
N SER A 237 20.21 3.08 7.83
CA SER A 237 21.42 3.62 7.23
C SER A 237 21.39 3.56 5.69
N GLU A 238 22.42 4.15 5.06
CA GLU A 238 22.67 4.12 3.61
C GLU A 238 21.47 4.56 2.75
N GLY A 239 20.74 5.60 3.20
CA GLY A 239 19.59 6.13 2.47
C GLY A 239 19.95 6.68 1.11
N GLU A 240 19.34 6.18 0.05
CA GLU A 240 19.50 6.64 -1.33
C GLU A 240 18.16 6.87 -2.02
N ILE A 241 18.11 7.85 -2.94
CA ILE A 241 16.96 8.06 -3.83
C ILE A 241 17.18 7.15 -5.04
N ILE A 242 16.24 6.21 -5.25
CA ILE A 242 16.31 5.27 -6.37
C ILE A 242 15.49 5.71 -7.59
N ALA A 243 14.45 6.53 -7.37
CA ALA A 243 13.60 7.06 -8.44
C ALA A 243 13.06 8.44 -8.07
N THR A 244 12.88 9.30 -9.07
CA THR A 244 12.37 10.68 -8.90
C THR A 244 11.22 10.97 -9.85
N GLY A 245 10.49 12.07 -9.61
CA GLY A 245 9.37 12.47 -10.46
C GLY A 245 8.13 11.62 -10.28
N LEU A 246 7.98 11.02 -9.10
CA LEU A 246 6.84 10.25 -8.65
C LEU A 246 5.94 11.16 -7.80
N ARG A 247 4.90 11.75 -8.41
CA ARG A 247 4.08 12.78 -7.74
C ARG A 247 3.51 12.31 -6.40
N ASN A 248 2.88 11.16 -6.37
CA ASN A 248 2.33 10.57 -5.15
C ASN A 248 2.19 9.06 -5.32
N SER A 249 3.32 8.38 -5.38
CA SER A 249 3.35 6.91 -5.32
C SER A 249 2.94 6.45 -3.93
N VAL A 250 1.93 5.57 -3.87
CA VAL A 250 1.36 5.13 -2.60
C VAL A 250 1.54 3.63 -2.40
N GLY A 251 1.04 2.79 -3.29
CA GLY A 251 1.25 1.35 -3.25
C GLY A 251 2.42 0.93 -4.12
N PHE A 252 3.18 -0.05 -3.68
CA PHE A 252 4.22 -0.66 -4.51
C PHE A 252 4.50 -2.09 -4.08
N ASP A 253 4.90 -2.90 -5.06
CA ASP A 253 5.22 -4.31 -4.85
C ASP A 253 6.12 -4.86 -5.96
N TRP A 254 6.69 -6.04 -5.76
CA TRP A 254 7.59 -6.71 -6.70
C TRP A 254 6.89 -7.84 -7.44
N ALA A 255 6.96 -7.81 -8.77
CA ALA A 255 6.41 -8.87 -9.61
C ALA A 255 7.12 -10.21 -9.35
N PRO A 256 6.43 -11.25 -8.85
CA PRO A 256 7.06 -12.50 -8.42
C PRO A 256 7.83 -13.21 -9.52
N TRP A 257 7.41 -13.04 -10.78
CA TRP A 257 8.02 -13.71 -11.95
C TRP A 257 9.25 -13.01 -12.52
N SER A 258 9.52 -11.76 -12.14
CA SER A 258 10.64 -10.99 -12.68
C SER A 258 11.49 -10.28 -11.63
N GLY A 259 10.96 -10.09 -10.43
CA GLY A 259 11.56 -9.25 -9.38
C GLY A 259 11.49 -7.76 -9.69
N ALA A 260 10.79 -7.34 -10.75
CA ALA A 260 10.64 -5.93 -11.07
C ALA A 260 9.72 -5.24 -10.07
N LEU A 261 10.12 -4.06 -9.62
CA LEU A 261 9.35 -3.23 -8.70
C LEU A 261 8.36 -2.38 -9.50
N TYR A 262 7.11 -2.38 -9.08
CA TYR A 262 6.05 -1.52 -9.63
C TYR A 262 5.44 -0.67 -8.53
N ALA A 263 5.01 0.54 -8.89
CA ALA A 263 4.34 1.47 -7.98
C ALA A 263 3.17 2.17 -8.66
N THR A 264 2.06 2.31 -7.94
CA THR A 264 0.96 3.19 -8.32
C THR A 264 1.37 4.65 -8.11
N ASP A 265 0.95 5.56 -8.98
CA ASP A 265 1.19 6.99 -8.82
C ASP A 265 -0.04 7.82 -9.20
N ASN A 266 -0.37 8.80 -8.37
CA ASN A 266 -1.52 9.66 -8.58
C ASN A 266 -1.14 10.86 -9.46
N GLY A 267 -1.78 10.99 -10.63
CA GLY A 267 -1.61 12.12 -11.55
C GLY A 267 -2.00 13.47 -10.93
N ARG A 268 -1.53 14.58 -11.54
CA ARG A 268 -1.85 15.91 -11.03
C ARG A 268 -3.34 16.25 -11.23
N ASP A 269 -3.85 17.09 -10.32
CA ASP A 269 -5.24 17.54 -10.35
C ASP A 269 -5.44 18.79 -11.24
N MET A 270 -6.70 19.08 -11.58
CA MET A 270 -7.16 20.32 -12.20
C MET A 270 -6.76 20.53 -13.67
N LEU A 271 -6.62 19.45 -14.44
CA LEU A 271 -6.42 19.50 -15.89
C LEU A 271 -7.62 18.95 -16.69
N GLY A 272 -8.81 18.89 -16.06
CA GLY A 272 -10.03 18.33 -16.65
C GLY A 272 -10.29 16.90 -16.22
N ASP A 273 -11.41 16.32 -16.68
CA ASP A 273 -11.89 15.01 -16.22
C ASP A 273 -10.99 13.84 -16.68
N ASP A 274 -10.46 13.94 -17.89
CA ASP A 274 -9.82 12.81 -18.56
C ASP A 274 -8.29 12.92 -18.67
N PHE A 275 -7.70 13.94 -18.03
CA PHE A 275 -6.26 14.16 -18.06
C PHE A 275 -5.74 14.77 -16.75
N PRO A 276 -4.54 14.42 -16.32
CA PRO A 276 -3.71 13.30 -16.78
C PRO A 276 -4.18 11.95 -16.23
N PRO A 277 -3.80 10.82 -16.82
CA PRO A 277 -4.02 9.51 -16.23
C PRO A 277 -3.29 9.40 -14.88
N CYS A 278 -3.80 8.58 -13.98
CA CYS A 278 -2.99 8.01 -12.92
C CYS A 278 -2.14 6.87 -13.49
N GLU A 279 -1.08 6.45 -12.80
CA GLU A 279 -0.03 5.63 -13.39
C GLU A 279 0.27 4.37 -12.58
N LEU A 280 0.65 3.30 -13.28
CA LEU A 280 1.46 2.24 -12.74
C LEU A 280 2.85 2.34 -13.36
N ASN A 281 3.85 2.60 -12.56
CA ASN A 281 5.23 2.77 -12.98
C ASN A 281 6.06 1.52 -12.65
N GLN A 282 6.83 1.02 -13.62
CA GLN A 282 7.88 0.06 -13.32
C GLN A 282 9.10 0.82 -12.84
N ILE A 283 9.43 0.68 -11.55
CA ILE A 283 10.48 1.47 -10.90
C ILE A 283 11.86 0.88 -11.18
N GLU A 284 12.70 1.68 -11.82
CA GLU A 284 14.10 1.36 -12.12
C GLU A 284 15.02 2.39 -11.46
N GLN A 285 16.18 1.93 -10.97
CA GLN A 285 17.14 2.80 -10.29
C GLN A 285 17.65 3.90 -11.22
N GLY A 286 17.63 5.15 -10.72
CA GLY A 286 18.11 6.33 -11.41
C GLY A 286 17.13 6.92 -12.44
N LYS A 287 15.92 6.36 -12.58
CA LYS A 287 14.92 6.86 -13.52
C LYS A 287 14.12 8.03 -12.96
N PHE A 288 13.60 8.83 -13.89
CA PHE A 288 12.73 9.97 -13.66
C PHE A 288 11.36 9.71 -14.31
N TYR A 289 10.27 9.85 -13.55
CA TYR A 289 8.90 9.49 -13.93
C TYR A 289 8.00 10.68 -14.27
N GLY A 290 8.58 11.80 -14.62
CA GLY A 290 7.92 12.91 -15.31
C GLY A 290 7.55 14.08 -14.40
N TRP A 291 6.95 13.88 -13.24
CA TRP A 291 6.51 15.00 -12.40
C TRP A 291 7.69 15.87 -11.92
N PRO A 292 7.60 17.23 -11.91
CA PRO A 292 6.42 18.05 -12.22
C PRO A 292 6.28 18.46 -13.70
N TYR A 293 7.19 18.04 -14.58
CA TYR A 293 7.32 18.57 -15.93
C TYR A 293 6.51 17.83 -16.99
N PHE A 294 6.21 16.57 -16.76
CA PHE A 294 5.52 15.70 -17.71
C PHE A 294 4.42 14.89 -17.01
N ASN A 295 3.42 14.49 -17.78
CA ASN A 295 2.27 13.70 -17.34
C ASN A 295 2.03 12.51 -18.28
N GLY A 296 1.60 11.37 -17.76
CA GLY A 296 1.25 10.19 -18.54
C GLY A 296 2.35 9.76 -19.50
N ASP A 297 2.03 9.58 -20.78
CA ASP A 297 2.97 9.20 -21.86
C ASP A 297 3.96 10.35 -22.19
N ASN A 298 4.55 10.97 -21.15
CA ASN A 298 5.51 12.05 -21.26
C ASN A 298 4.98 13.31 -21.95
N ILE A 299 3.70 13.61 -21.78
CA ILE A 299 3.09 14.84 -22.28
C ILE A 299 3.57 16.00 -21.41
N PRO A 300 4.16 17.08 -21.99
CA PRO A 300 4.62 18.22 -21.23
C PRO A 300 3.49 18.85 -20.38
N ASP A 301 3.80 19.14 -19.13
CA ASP A 301 2.86 19.81 -18.23
C ASP A 301 2.56 21.24 -18.72
N PRO A 302 1.31 21.70 -18.71
CA PRO A 302 0.96 23.02 -19.23
C PRO A 302 1.57 24.21 -18.46
N GLU A 303 1.95 24.00 -17.18
CA GLU A 303 2.58 25.04 -16.36
C GLU A 303 4.10 24.88 -16.27
N MET A 304 4.58 23.63 -16.11
CA MET A 304 5.98 23.33 -15.83
C MET A 304 6.74 22.76 -17.04
N GLY A 305 6.05 22.23 -18.05
CA GLY A 305 6.67 21.56 -19.19
C GLY A 305 7.52 22.46 -20.11
N ALA A 306 7.39 23.78 -19.98
CA ALA A 306 8.23 24.75 -20.68
C ALA A 306 9.45 25.23 -19.86
N ASP A 307 9.64 24.72 -18.64
CA ASP A 307 10.78 25.05 -17.81
C ASP A 307 12.09 24.51 -18.44
N PRO A 308 13.19 25.29 -18.46
CA PRO A 308 14.49 24.80 -18.97
C PRO A 308 15.01 23.54 -18.27
N LEU A 309 14.57 23.23 -17.05
CA LEU A 309 14.89 21.99 -16.36
C LEU A 309 14.18 20.79 -16.98
N ALA A 310 13.01 20.98 -17.60
CA ALA A 310 12.30 19.92 -18.31
C ALA A 310 13.14 19.38 -19.48
N ASP A 311 13.80 20.25 -20.24
CA ASP A 311 14.66 19.88 -21.38
C ASP A 311 15.87 19.03 -20.97
N GLN A 312 16.27 19.08 -19.70
CA GLN A 312 17.40 18.32 -19.15
C GLN A 312 16.99 16.95 -18.60
N ARG A 313 15.70 16.63 -18.57
CA ARG A 313 15.14 15.40 -18.03
C ARG A 313 14.71 14.47 -19.16
N GLN A 314 14.89 13.18 -18.94
CA GLN A 314 14.36 12.13 -19.81
C GLN A 314 13.33 11.34 -19.01
N PRO A 315 12.04 11.66 -19.16
CA PRO A 315 11.00 10.99 -18.41
C PRO A 315 10.82 9.55 -18.92
N THR A 316 10.53 8.65 -18.00
CA THR A 316 10.17 7.27 -18.28
C THR A 316 8.66 7.18 -18.33
N PRO A 317 8.05 6.67 -19.41
CA PRO A 317 6.61 6.54 -19.50
C PRO A 317 6.10 5.47 -18.53
N PRO A 318 4.83 5.56 -18.07
CA PRO A 318 4.22 4.55 -17.24
C PRO A 318 4.10 3.20 -17.96
N ALA A 319 4.15 2.12 -17.18
CA ALA A 319 3.88 0.78 -17.68
C ALA A 319 2.39 0.56 -18.00
N HIS A 320 1.49 1.28 -17.29
CA HIS A 320 0.04 1.30 -17.52
C HIS A 320 -0.54 2.63 -17.06
N GLY A 321 -1.50 3.17 -17.81
CA GLY A 321 -2.26 4.37 -17.47
C GLY A 321 -3.65 3.99 -16.97
N PHE A 322 -3.95 4.29 -15.70
CA PHE A 322 -5.32 4.24 -15.18
C PHE A 322 -6.13 5.43 -15.68
N GLN A 323 -7.46 5.32 -15.60
CA GLN A 323 -8.33 6.49 -15.83
C GLN A 323 -7.91 7.66 -14.93
N ALA A 324 -8.00 8.88 -15.48
CA ALA A 324 -7.61 10.10 -14.76
C ALA A 324 -8.34 10.24 -13.43
N HIS A 325 -7.60 10.62 -12.39
CA HIS A 325 -8.10 10.98 -11.06
C HIS A 325 -8.74 9.86 -10.24
N ASN A 326 -8.67 8.60 -10.67
CA ASN A 326 -9.28 7.50 -9.91
C ASN A 326 -8.49 7.08 -8.66
N ALA A 327 -7.37 7.75 -8.39
CA ALA A 327 -6.58 7.66 -7.17
C ALA A 327 -6.15 6.21 -6.83
N PRO A 328 -5.25 5.58 -7.62
CA PRO A 328 -4.70 4.28 -7.28
C PRO A 328 -3.84 4.40 -6.03
N LEU A 329 -4.12 3.56 -5.03
CA LEU A 329 -3.43 3.54 -3.74
C LEU A 329 -2.67 2.21 -3.58
N GLY A 330 -3.08 1.34 -2.64
CA GLY A 330 -2.43 0.08 -2.38
C GLY A 330 -2.46 -0.87 -3.58
N MET A 331 -1.41 -1.66 -3.73
CA MET A 331 -1.31 -2.70 -4.73
C MET A 331 -0.58 -3.92 -4.18
N THR A 332 -0.88 -5.08 -4.74
CA THR A 332 -0.17 -6.33 -4.45
C THR A 332 -0.11 -7.21 -5.69
N PHE A 333 1.00 -7.88 -5.91
CA PHE A 333 1.06 -8.97 -6.89
C PHE A 333 0.45 -10.24 -6.29
N LEU A 334 -0.18 -11.04 -7.16
CA LEU A 334 -0.77 -12.32 -6.77
C LEU A 334 0.20 -13.46 -7.12
N ASP A 335 0.44 -14.34 -6.15
CA ASP A 335 1.38 -15.46 -6.29
C ASP A 335 0.82 -16.81 -5.78
N ALA A 336 -0.39 -16.84 -5.18
CA ALA A 336 -0.96 -18.05 -4.64
C ALA A 336 -1.36 -19.05 -5.73
N ASP A 337 -0.96 -20.31 -5.55
CA ASP A 337 -1.32 -21.43 -6.45
C ASP A 337 -2.83 -21.77 -6.42
N SER A 338 -3.54 -21.36 -5.36
CA SER A 338 -4.98 -21.53 -5.20
C SER A 338 -5.81 -20.69 -6.18
N LEU A 339 -5.21 -19.63 -6.76
CA LEU A 339 -5.88 -18.74 -7.69
C LEU A 339 -5.99 -19.32 -9.10
N PRO A 340 -7.00 -18.92 -9.89
CA PRO A 340 -7.12 -19.31 -11.29
C PRO A 340 -5.87 -18.95 -12.09
N PRO A 341 -5.53 -19.75 -13.13
CA PRO A 341 -4.31 -19.55 -13.92
C PRO A 341 -4.13 -18.14 -14.50
N GLU A 342 -5.22 -17.45 -14.84
CA GLU A 342 -5.22 -16.08 -15.35
C GLU A 342 -4.76 -15.05 -14.32
N TYR A 343 -4.84 -15.36 -13.02
CA TYR A 343 -4.38 -14.48 -11.94
C TYR A 343 -2.92 -14.70 -11.54
N ARG A 344 -2.25 -15.75 -12.03
CA ARG A 344 -0.87 -16.08 -11.64
C ARG A 344 0.19 -15.08 -12.10
N ARG A 345 -0.14 -14.19 -13.05
CA ARG A 345 0.70 -13.08 -13.51
C ARG A 345 -0.10 -11.80 -13.49
N SER A 346 -0.67 -11.52 -12.35
CA SER A 346 -1.48 -10.33 -12.16
C SER A 346 -1.11 -9.62 -10.85
N ALA A 347 -1.54 -8.37 -10.77
CA ALA A 347 -1.56 -7.59 -9.55
C ALA A 347 -2.97 -7.07 -9.33
N LEU A 348 -3.27 -6.74 -8.10
CA LEU A 348 -4.46 -5.97 -7.74
C LEU A 348 -4.06 -4.55 -7.39
N ALA A 349 -4.89 -3.58 -7.73
CA ALA A 349 -4.73 -2.18 -7.34
C ALA A 349 -6.06 -1.62 -6.82
N ALA A 350 -6.01 -0.96 -5.67
CA ALA A 350 -7.17 -0.29 -5.10
C ALA A 350 -7.31 1.12 -5.69
N LEU A 351 -8.38 1.38 -6.42
CA LEU A 351 -8.74 2.68 -6.96
C LEU A 351 -9.67 3.38 -5.98
N HIS A 352 -9.12 4.27 -5.16
CA HIS A 352 -9.81 4.92 -4.05
C HIS A 352 -10.97 5.82 -4.48
N GLY A 353 -10.93 6.30 -5.72
CA GLY A 353 -11.99 7.07 -6.37
C GLY A 353 -11.74 8.56 -6.42
N SER A 354 -12.23 9.16 -7.50
CA SER A 354 -12.02 10.55 -7.88
C SER A 354 -12.82 11.51 -7.00
N TRP A 355 -12.21 12.64 -6.65
CA TRP A 355 -12.90 13.75 -5.98
C TRP A 355 -13.16 14.94 -6.91
N ASN A 356 -12.41 15.05 -8.02
CA ASN A 356 -12.37 16.21 -8.93
C ASN A 356 -12.83 15.89 -10.36
N ARG A 357 -13.66 14.84 -10.55
CA ARG A 357 -14.31 14.53 -11.83
C ARG A 357 -15.78 14.93 -11.83
N SER A 358 -16.30 15.30 -12.99
CA SER A 358 -17.73 15.56 -13.19
C SER A 358 -18.56 14.30 -12.99
N THR A 359 -18.03 13.16 -13.44
CA THR A 359 -18.59 11.82 -13.17
C THR A 359 -17.57 11.07 -12.32
N PRO A 360 -17.93 10.61 -11.11
CA PRO A 360 -17.05 9.84 -10.26
C PRO A 360 -16.53 8.57 -10.96
N ASP A 361 -15.22 8.33 -10.86
CA ASP A 361 -14.54 7.14 -11.38
C ASP A 361 -13.61 6.54 -10.33
N GLY A 362 -13.24 5.25 -10.49
CA GLY A 362 -12.56 4.47 -9.48
C GLY A 362 -13.54 3.84 -8.53
N TYR A 363 -13.32 3.90 -7.21
CA TYR A 363 -14.16 3.27 -6.20
C TYR A 363 -14.32 1.76 -6.45
N LYS A 364 -13.20 1.10 -6.72
CA LYS A 364 -13.14 -0.33 -7.03
C LYS A 364 -11.72 -0.86 -6.85
N VAL A 365 -11.57 -2.16 -6.81
CA VAL A 365 -10.28 -2.82 -6.98
C VAL A 365 -10.25 -3.39 -8.38
N VAL A 366 -9.15 -3.17 -9.08
CA VAL A 366 -8.90 -3.72 -10.41
C VAL A 366 -7.81 -4.79 -10.36
N SER A 367 -7.89 -5.75 -11.28
CA SER A 367 -6.82 -6.70 -11.56
C SER A 367 -6.08 -6.28 -12.83
N LEU A 368 -4.76 -6.31 -12.76
CA LEU A 368 -3.85 -5.94 -13.82
C LEU A 368 -3.15 -7.21 -14.30
N HIS A 369 -3.34 -7.58 -15.56
CA HIS A 369 -2.86 -8.82 -16.15
C HIS A 369 -1.74 -8.56 -17.15
N TRP A 370 -0.54 -9.08 -16.90
CA TRP A 370 0.59 -8.95 -17.81
C TRP A 370 0.43 -9.90 -19.00
N THR A 371 0.20 -9.33 -20.16
CA THR A 371 0.05 -10.05 -21.44
C THR A 371 1.23 -9.74 -22.37
N LYS A 372 1.29 -10.41 -23.52
CA LYS A 372 2.28 -10.11 -24.58
C LYS A 372 2.10 -8.72 -25.22
N ASP A 373 0.90 -8.14 -25.11
CA ASP A 373 0.53 -6.88 -25.75
C ASP A 373 0.52 -5.70 -24.77
N GLY A 374 0.89 -5.93 -23.48
CA GLY A 374 0.89 -4.94 -22.42
C GLY A 374 0.17 -5.43 -21.17
N ILE A 375 -0.29 -4.47 -20.34
CA ILE A 375 -1.04 -4.74 -19.11
C ILE A 375 -2.53 -4.52 -19.41
N GLU A 376 -3.35 -5.53 -19.19
CA GLU A 376 -4.81 -5.47 -19.31
C GLU A 376 -5.44 -5.23 -17.93
N GLU A 377 -6.27 -4.20 -17.80
CA GLU A 377 -7.03 -3.87 -16.58
C GLU A 377 -8.42 -4.49 -16.64
N ARG A 378 -8.86 -5.12 -15.53
CA ARG A 378 -10.21 -5.69 -15.36
C ARG A 378 -10.74 -5.37 -13.97
N ASP A 379 -12.06 -5.22 -13.82
CA ASP A 379 -12.68 -5.09 -12.50
C ASP A 379 -12.49 -6.38 -11.68
N PHE A 380 -12.09 -6.22 -10.41
CA PHE A 380 -11.92 -7.33 -9.46
C PHE A 380 -12.93 -7.25 -8.31
N LEU A 381 -13.06 -6.10 -7.66
CA LEU A 381 -14.12 -5.84 -6.68
C LEU A 381 -14.74 -4.48 -6.98
N SER A 382 -16.01 -4.48 -7.34
CA SER A 382 -16.76 -3.27 -7.71
C SER A 382 -18.06 -3.15 -6.91
N GLY A 383 -18.83 -2.05 -7.15
CA GLY A 383 -20.09 -1.80 -6.45
C GLY A 383 -19.99 -0.76 -5.33
N PHE A 384 -18.83 -0.25 -5.02
CA PHE A 384 -18.65 0.84 -4.05
C PHE A 384 -19.29 2.15 -4.50
N ASN A 385 -19.39 2.35 -5.81
CA ASN A 385 -20.09 3.46 -6.44
C ASN A 385 -21.10 2.93 -7.46
N LEU A 386 -22.37 3.24 -7.28
CA LEU A 386 -23.43 2.99 -8.27
C LEU A 386 -24.10 4.31 -8.60
N ASP A 387 -23.90 4.80 -9.81
CA ASP A 387 -24.51 6.03 -10.33
C ASP A 387 -24.30 7.27 -9.42
N GLY A 388 -23.13 7.35 -8.76
CA GLY A 388 -22.78 8.43 -7.86
C GLY A 388 -23.18 8.22 -6.39
N ASP A 389 -23.89 7.14 -6.08
CA ASP A 389 -24.13 6.69 -4.70
C ASP A 389 -22.91 5.90 -4.20
N ILE A 390 -22.02 6.59 -3.50
CA ILE A 390 -20.75 6.07 -3.02
C ILE A 390 -20.92 5.59 -1.58
N ILE A 391 -20.67 4.30 -1.34
CA ILE A 391 -20.77 3.67 -0.02
C ILE A 391 -19.44 3.16 0.53
N GLY A 392 -18.39 3.13 -0.28
CA GLY A 392 -17.07 2.68 0.13
C GLY A 392 -15.95 3.25 -0.73
N ARG A 393 -14.72 3.19 -0.22
CA ARG A 393 -13.50 3.65 -0.88
C ARG A 393 -12.36 2.69 -0.55
N PRO A 394 -12.00 1.76 -1.45
CA PRO A 394 -10.91 0.82 -1.18
C PRO A 394 -9.56 1.56 -1.11
N VAL A 395 -8.72 1.16 -0.17
CA VAL A 395 -7.44 1.82 0.09
C VAL A 395 -6.27 0.90 -0.17
N ASP A 396 -6.21 -0.23 0.49
CA ASP A 396 -5.13 -1.19 0.34
C ASP A 396 -5.69 -2.55 -0.03
N VAL A 397 -4.85 -3.32 -0.70
CA VAL A 397 -5.17 -4.69 -1.11
C VAL A 397 -3.93 -5.54 -0.90
N ILE A 398 -4.09 -6.65 -0.18
CA ILE A 398 -3.02 -7.61 0.06
C ILE A 398 -3.51 -9.04 -0.12
N GLN A 399 -2.61 -9.93 -0.49
CA GLN A 399 -2.84 -11.36 -0.47
C GLN A 399 -2.48 -11.92 0.90
N GLY A 400 -3.40 -12.69 1.49
CA GLY A 400 -3.19 -13.36 2.77
C GLY A 400 -2.45 -14.70 2.62
N PRO A 401 -2.07 -15.31 3.76
CA PRO A 401 -1.29 -16.56 3.78
C PRO A 401 -1.96 -17.74 3.03
N ASP A 402 -3.29 -17.76 3.02
CA ASP A 402 -4.09 -18.82 2.36
C ASP A 402 -4.38 -18.52 0.89
N GLY A 403 -3.87 -17.40 0.36
CA GLY A 403 -4.11 -16.93 -1.00
C GLY A 403 -5.39 -16.09 -1.16
N ASP A 404 -6.18 -15.92 -0.12
CA ASP A 404 -7.33 -15.02 -0.11
C ASP A 404 -6.84 -13.56 -0.14
N VAL A 405 -7.65 -12.68 -0.71
CA VAL A 405 -7.34 -11.26 -0.86
C VAL A 405 -8.09 -10.45 0.19
N PHE A 406 -7.38 -9.52 0.85
CA PHE A 406 -7.97 -8.62 1.85
C PHE A 406 -7.91 -7.19 1.36
N ILE A 407 -9.01 -6.46 1.49
CA ILE A 407 -9.17 -5.09 1.03
C ILE A 407 -9.65 -4.21 2.19
N SER A 408 -8.94 -3.11 2.45
CA SER A 408 -9.39 -2.09 3.41
C SER A 408 -10.23 -1.01 2.74
N ASP A 409 -11.19 -0.49 3.50
CA ASP A 409 -12.08 0.60 3.10
C ASP A 409 -12.12 1.64 4.22
N ASP A 410 -11.58 2.83 3.98
CA ASP A 410 -11.50 3.90 4.98
C ASP A 410 -12.79 4.72 5.11
N TYR A 411 -13.69 4.60 4.13
CA TYR A 411 -14.95 5.31 4.11
C TYR A 411 -16.06 4.55 4.83
N ALA A 412 -16.20 3.25 4.56
CA ALA A 412 -17.15 2.38 5.25
C ALA A 412 -16.61 1.83 6.59
N GLY A 413 -15.31 1.98 6.86
CA GLY A 413 -14.67 1.43 8.05
C GLY A 413 -14.69 -0.09 8.06
N ALA A 414 -14.30 -0.73 6.96
CA ALA A 414 -14.42 -2.15 6.75
C ALA A 414 -13.14 -2.80 6.21
N ILE A 415 -13.02 -4.09 6.44
CA ILE A 415 -12.08 -4.99 5.76
C ILE A 415 -12.90 -6.07 5.06
N TYR A 416 -12.68 -6.24 3.76
CA TYR A 416 -13.30 -7.28 2.95
C TYR A 416 -12.31 -8.41 2.70
N ARG A 417 -12.81 -9.65 2.62
CA ARG A 417 -12.09 -10.85 2.22
C ARG A 417 -12.68 -11.36 0.91
N VAL A 418 -11.85 -11.54 -0.10
CA VAL A 418 -12.21 -12.15 -1.39
C VAL A 418 -11.44 -13.45 -1.53
N ALA A 419 -12.17 -14.54 -1.64
CA ALA A 419 -11.61 -15.88 -1.70
C ALA A 419 -12.01 -16.58 -3.00
N TYR A 420 -11.08 -17.27 -3.66
CA TYR A 420 -11.42 -18.16 -4.78
C TYR A 420 -11.88 -19.52 -4.26
N ARG A 421 -13.03 -19.98 -4.74
CA ARG A 421 -13.59 -21.29 -4.39
C ARG A 421 -14.03 -21.99 -5.67
N GLU A 422 -13.31 -23.01 -6.08
CA GLU A 422 -13.52 -23.73 -7.35
C GLU A 422 -14.90 -24.43 -7.44
N ASN A 423 -15.55 -24.70 -6.29
CA ASN A 423 -16.90 -25.25 -6.19
C ASN A 423 -17.69 -24.57 -5.08
N ASN A 424 -18.84 -24.02 -5.39
CA ASN A 424 -19.77 -23.34 -4.46
C ASN A 424 -20.38 -24.26 -3.36
N ASP A 425 -19.95 -25.51 -3.23
CA ASP A 425 -20.58 -26.49 -2.35
C ASP A 425 -19.99 -26.58 -0.92
N ASP A 426 -18.95 -25.79 -0.59
CA ASP A 426 -18.29 -25.85 0.73
C ASP A 426 -18.31 -24.51 1.49
N LEU A 427 -19.52 -23.99 1.76
CA LEU A 427 -19.72 -22.85 2.67
C LEU A 427 -19.77 -23.24 4.16
N SER A 428 -19.40 -24.49 4.51
CA SER A 428 -19.43 -24.93 5.91
C SER A 428 -18.25 -25.89 6.20
N GLY A 429 -17.12 -25.32 6.56
CA GLY A 429 -16.05 -26.17 7.08
C GLY A 429 -14.72 -25.45 7.12
N GLY A 430 -14.38 -24.94 8.30
CA GLY A 430 -13.02 -24.52 8.59
C GLY A 430 -12.02 -25.60 8.18
N ARG A 431 -11.30 -25.37 7.08
CA ARG A 431 -10.25 -26.26 6.66
C ARG A 431 -9.01 -25.89 7.46
N LYS A 432 -8.64 -26.74 8.42
CA LYS A 432 -7.26 -26.73 8.92
C LYS A 432 -6.33 -26.75 7.70
N PRO A 433 -5.30 -25.88 7.66
CA PRO A 433 -4.29 -25.97 6.61
C PRO A 433 -3.83 -27.42 6.53
N ALA A 434 -4.02 -28.06 5.39
CA ALA A 434 -3.41 -29.34 5.14
C ALA A 434 -1.89 -29.10 5.15
N PRO A 435 -1.09 -29.95 5.82
CA PRO A 435 0.36 -29.86 5.71
C PRO A 435 0.69 -29.82 4.21
N MET A 436 1.42 -28.80 3.80
CA MET A 436 1.83 -28.61 2.41
C MET A 436 2.50 -29.89 1.92
N GLN A 437 1.77 -30.69 1.16
CA GLN A 437 2.39 -31.80 0.44
C GLN A 437 3.09 -31.14 -0.75
N LEU A 438 4.40 -31.02 -0.65
CA LEU A 438 5.24 -30.70 -1.80
C LEU A 438 4.81 -31.59 -2.95
N PRO A 439 4.61 -31.04 -4.18
CA PRO A 439 4.32 -31.86 -5.32
C PRO A 439 5.39 -32.94 -5.40
N THR A 440 4.95 -34.19 -5.50
CA THR A 440 5.85 -35.32 -5.73
C THR A 440 6.46 -35.13 -7.12
N VAL A 441 7.55 -34.37 -7.19
CA VAL A 441 8.35 -34.27 -8.41
C VAL A 441 8.90 -35.68 -8.62
N SER A 442 8.40 -36.34 -9.65
CA SER A 442 8.91 -37.66 -10.03
C SER A 442 10.42 -37.56 -10.15
N ARG A 443 11.12 -38.42 -9.43
CA ARG A 443 12.57 -38.61 -9.44
C ARG A 443 13.07 -38.42 -10.87
N LEU A 444 13.81 -37.33 -11.10
CA LEU A 444 14.34 -37.04 -12.42
C LEU A 444 15.57 -37.92 -12.64
N ASP A 445 15.43 -38.93 -13.46
CA ASP A 445 16.54 -39.60 -14.18
C ASP A 445 17.16 -38.61 -15.20
N ALA A 446 17.30 -37.34 -14.84
CA ALA A 446 17.87 -36.32 -15.69
C ALA A 446 19.39 -36.44 -15.64
N LYS A 447 19.94 -36.83 -16.79
CA LYS A 447 21.37 -36.79 -17.04
C LYS A 447 21.95 -35.44 -16.58
N PRO A 448 23.03 -35.43 -15.75
CA PRO A 448 23.65 -34.18 -15.29
C PRO A 448 23.88 -33.20 -16.42
N PRO A 449 23.60 -31.91 -16.28
CA PRO A 449 23.77 -30.94 -17.34
C PRO A 449 25.22 -30.89 -17.83
N ALA A 450 25.43 -30.75 -19.12
CA ALA A 450 26.77 -30.84 -19.76
C ALA A 450 27.81 -29.83 -19.22
N TRP A 451 27.35 -28.72 -18.62
CA TRP A 451 28.24 -27.74 -17.98
C TRP A 451 28.85 -28.26 -16.67
N LEU A 452 28.17 -29.16 -15.95
CA LEU A 452 28.64 -29.69 -14.68
C LEU A 452 29.92 -30.50 -14.81
N ALA A 453 30.10 -31.23 -15.90
CA ALA A 453 31.30 -32.03 -16.15
C ALA A 453 32.59 -31.20 -16.36
N LYS A 454 32.44 -29.90 -16.58
CA LYS A 454 33.54 -28.95 -16.78
C LYS A 454 33.64 -27.91 -15.66
N ALA A 455 32.82 -28.03 -14.63
CA ALA A 455 32.74 -27.07 -13.53
C ALA A 455 33.80 -27.35 -12.45
N ASP A 456 34.38 -26.29 -11.91
CA ASP A 456 35.15 -26.34 -10.68
C ASP A 456 34.15 -26.36 -9.52
N LEU A 457 33.69 -27.56 -9.14
CA LEU A 457 32.67 -27.74 -8.12
C LEU A 457 33.04 -27.16 -6.76
N PRO A 458 34.30 -27.31 -6.25
CA PRO A 458 34.71 -26.66 -5.00
C PRO A 458 34.61 -25.13 -5.03
N ALA A 459 35.04 -24.50 -6.13
CA ALA A 459 34.95 -23.04 -6.28
C ALA A 459 33.50 -22.59 -6.39
N MET A 460 32.69 -23.29 -7.17
CA MET A 460 31.26 -22.99 -7.31
C MET A 460 30.49 -23.20 -6.00
N ALA A 461 30.79 -24.23 -5.23
CA ALA A 461 30.18 -24.47 -3.94
C ALA A 461 30.57 -23.38 -2.92
N SER A 462 31.80 -22.86 -2.96
CA SER A 462 32.21 -21.74 -2.12
C SER A 462 31.41 -20.46 -2.46
N SER A 463 31.30 -20.12 -3.74
CA SER A 463 30.48 -18.97 -4.20
C SER A 463 29.00 -19.17 -3.87
N GLY A 464 28.49 -20.37 -4.05
CA GLY A 464 27.11 -20.73 -3.71
C GLY A 464 26.81 -20.61 -2.21
N ARG A 465 27.77 -20.94 -1.35
CA ARG A 465 27.67 -20.75 0.10
C ARG A 465 27.57 -19.27 0.46
N GLU A 466 28.40 -18.42 -0.17
CA GLU A 466 28.32 -16.97 0.04
C GLU A 466 26.94 -16.40 -0.37
N LEU A 467 26.35 -16.93 -1.44
CA LEU A 467 24.98 -16.58 -1.85
C LEU A 467 23.94 -17.06 -0.84
N TYR A 468 24.07 -18.31 -0.35
CA TYR A 468 23.18 -18.87 0.67
C TYR A 468 23.18 -18.04 1.96
N GLU A 469 24.36 -17.60 2.40
CA GLU A 469 24.53 -16.72 3.57
C GLU A 469 24.02 -15.31 3.29
N ARG A 470 24.30 -14.74 2.10
CA ARG A 470 23.87 -13.40 1.69
C ARG A 470 22.35 -13.26 1.65
N TYR A 471 21.67 -14.26 1.13
CA TYR A 471 20.22 -14.27 1.00
C TYR A 471 19.51 -14.93 2.19
N GLN A 472 20.25 -15.25 3.25
CA GLN A 472 19.73 -15.79 4.52
C GLN A 472 18.80 -17.00 4.34
N CYS A 473 19.09 -17.87 3.39
CA CYS A 473 18.26 -19.05 3.08
C CYS A 473 18.03 -19.96 4.29
N SER A 474 18.99 -19.99 5.25
CA SER A 474 18.88 -20.76 6.51
C SER A 474 17.69 -20.34 7.38
N THR A 475 17.23 -19.08 7.28
CA THR A 475 16.11 -18.59 8.08
C THR A 475 14.83 -19.39 7.84
N CYS A 476 14.55 -19.74 6.58
CA CYS A 476 13.38 -20.55 6.22
C CYS A 476 13.68 -22.06 6.14
N HIS A 477 14.93 -22.43 5.83
CA HIS A 477 15.28 -23.82 5.56
C HIS A 477 15.88 -24.56 6.76
N GLU A 478 16.41 -23.85 7.78
CA GLU A 478 17.05 -24.45 8.94
C GLU A 478 16.45 -24.00 10.29
N GLN A 479 15.95 -22.76 10.38
CA GLN A 479 15.59 -22.11 11.65
C GLN A 479 14.09 -21.80 11.81
N GLY A 480 13.27 -21.95 10.78
CA GLY A 480 11.83 -21.64 10.83
C GLY A 480 11.02 -22.60 11.71
N THR A 481 9.85 -22.18 12.17
CA THR A 481 8.92 -23.02 12.96
C THR A 481 8.42 -24.25 12.20
N ASN A 482 8.54 -24.23 10.88
CA ASN A 482 8.24 -25.37 10.00
C ASN A 482 9.23 -25.38 8.82
N PRO A 483 10.53 -25.62 9.06
CA PRO A 483 11.55 -25.47 8.03
C PRO A 483 11.34 -26.47 6.90
N VAL A 484 11.36 -25.96 5.66
CA VAL A 484 11.47 -26.83 4.48
C VAL A 484 12.90 -27.35 4.43
N SER A 485 13.11 -28.57 4.98
CA SER A 485 14.45 -29.15 5.08
C SER A 485 15.11 -29.32 3.72
N LEU A 486 16.36 -28.88 3.62
CA LEU A 486 17.25 -29.11 2.48
C LEU A 486 18.06 -30.42 2.64
N GLU A 487 17.85 -31.17 3.72
CA GLU A 487 18.44 -32.50 3.91
C GLU A 487 17.97 -33.44 2.79
N ASP A 488 18.87 -34.27 2.30
CA ASP A 488 18.63 -35.23 1.19
C ASP A 488 18.06 -34.58 -0.07
N LEU A 489 18.38 -33.30 -0.34
CA LEU A 489 17.91 -32.58 -1.50
C LEU A 489 18.36 -33.26 -2.82
N ASP A 490 19.56 -33.83 -2.85
CA ASP A 490 20.15 -34.61 -3.96
C ASP A 490 19.34 -35.89 -4.28
N GLN A 491 18.64 -36.46 -3.29
CA GLN A 491 17.75 -37.63 -3.48
C GLN A 491 16.38 -37.20 -4.03
N ARG A 492 16.03 -35.93 -3.91
CA ARG A 492 14.71 -35.38 -4.30
C ARG A 492 14.77 -34.61 -5.61
N LEU A 493 15.81 -33.80 -5.81
CA LEU A 493 15.94 -32.88 -6.95
C LEU A 493 17.32 -32.98 -7.58
N GLY A 494 17.36 -32.95 -8.92
CA GLY A 494 18.61 -32.81 -9.66
C GLY A 494 18.96 -31.33 -9.92
N TYR A 495 20.20 -31.06 -10.40
CA TYR A 495 20.71 -29.71 -10.68
C TYR A 495 19.79 -28.83 -11.51
N VAL A 496 19.14 -29.38 -12.53
CA VAL A 496 18.22 -28.61 -13.39
C VAL A 496 16.99 -28.19 -12.60
N ALA A 497 16.40 -29.09 -11.83
CA ALA A 497 15.22 -28.80 -11.02
C ALA A 497 15.50 -27.77 -9.91
N VAL A 498 16.67 -27.83 -9.27
CA VAL A 498 17.09 -26.81 -8.28
C VAL A 498 17.28 -25.45 -8.96
N ILE A 499 17.93 -25.39 -10.12
CA ILE A 499 18.12 -24.14 -10.89
C ILE A 499 16.76 -23.56 -11.32
N ASP A 500 15.85 -24.40 -11.79
CA ASP A 500 14.50 -23.97 -12.19
C ASP A 500 13.69 -23.48 -10.97
N THR A 501 13.80 -24.16 -9.82
CA THR A 501 13.21 -23.68 -8.56
C THR A 501 13.79 -22.33 -8.15
N LEU A 502 15.10 -22.14 -8.20
CA LEU A 502 15.75 -20.86 -7.90
C LEU A 502 15.41 -19.75 -8.89
N LYS A 503 15.01 -20.11 -10.12
CA LYS A 503 14.56 -19.16 -11.15
C LYS A 503 13.11 -18.75 -10.95
N ALA A 504 12.27 -19.70 -10.55
CA ALA A 504 10.85 -19.51 -10.32
C ALA A 504 10.43 -20.30 -9.07
N PRO A 505 10.83 -19.82 -7.86
CA PRO A 505 10.48 -20.49 -6.62
C PRO A 505 8.98 -20.45 -6.39
N GLN A 506 8.47 -21.49 -5.73
CA GLN A 506 7.09 -21.51 -5.26
C GLN A 506 6.99 -20.82 -3.90
N SER A 507 5.91 -20.06 -3.68
CA SER A 507 5.61 -19.49 -2.37
C SER A 507 5.63 -20.58 -1.28
N PRO A 508 6.14 -20.30 -0.08
CA PRO A 508 6.59 -19.02 0.46
C PRO A 508 8.07 -18.66 0.14
N MET A 509 8.77 -19.41 -0.69
CA MET A 509 10.17 -19.11 -1.03
C MET A 509 10.23 -17.86 -1.92
N PRO A 510 10.96 -16.78 -1.51
CA PRO A 510 11.05 -15.57 -2.28
C PRO A 510 11.85 -15.74 -3.58
N VAL A 511 11.59 -14.91 -4.57
CA VAL A 511 12.41 -14.82 -5.80
C VAL A 511 13.65 -13.99 -5.51
N PHE A 512 14.83 -14.60 -5.60
CA PHE A 512 16.09 -13.89 -5.44
C PHE A 512 16.62 -13.38 -6.80
N PRO A 513 17.22 -12.17 -6.86
CA PRO A 513 17.75 -11.59 -8.09
C PRO A 513 19.09 -12.25 -8.50
N LEU A 514 19.06 -13.56 -8.63
CA LEU A 514 20.24 -14.35 -9.00
C LEU A 514 20.45 -14.37 -10.53
N SER A 515 21.66 -14.09 -10.97
CA SER A 515 22.09 -14.33 -12.35
C SER A 515 22.06 -15.84 -12.70
N ALA A 516 22.12 -16.17 -13.97
CA ALA A 516 22.20 -17.57 -14.38
C ALA A 516 23.43 -18.30 -13.83
N THR A 517 24.53 -17.59 -13.59
CA THR A 517 25.76 -18.13 -12.98
C THR A 517 25.55 -18.37 -11.49
N GLU A 518 25.02 -17.39 -10.77
CA GLU A 518 24.77 -17.50 -9.33
C GLU A 518 23.75 -18.61 -9.00
N ARG A 519 22.72 -18.79 -9.82
CA ARG A 519 21.80 -19.94 -9.65
C ARG A 519 22.49 -21.28 -9.78
N ARG A 520 23.47 -21.41 -10.70
CA ARG A 520 24.28 -22.64 -10.84
C ARG A 520 25.20 -22.85 -9.64
N GLU A 521 25.84 -21.81 -9.16
CA GLU A 521 26.73 -21.84 -7.99
C GLU A 521 25.93 -22.23 -6.73
N LEU A 522 24.78 -21.62 -6.52
CA LEU A 522 23.89 -21.95 -5.40
C LEU A 522 23.36 -23.39 -5.51
N ALA A 523 22.96 -23.85 -6.71
CA ALA A 523 22.53 -25.23 -6.91
C ALA A 523 23.64 -26.24 -6.65
N VAL A 524 24.89 -25.92 -7.03
CA VAL A 524 26.06 -26.76 -6.69
C VAL A 524 26.25 -26.82 -5.18
N TYR A 525 26.21 -25.69 -4.49
CA TYR A 525 26.35 -25.65 -3.03
C TYR A 525 25.28 -26.51 -2.34
N LEU A 526 24.00 -26.34 -2.69
CA LEU A 526 22.89 -27.03 -2.04
C LEU A 526 22.92 -28.56 -2.26
N LEU A 527 23.27 -29.02 -3.46
CA LEU A 527 23.33 -30.44 -3.76
C LEU A 527 24.62 -31.09 -3.28
N TRP A 528 25.73 -30.36 -3.25
CA TRP A 528 27.01 -30.90 -2.79
C TRP A 528 27.09 -30.99 -1.25
N GLN A 529 26.42 -30.10 -0.52
CA GLN A 529 26.30 -30.24 0.94
C GLN A 529 25.53 -31.51 1.33
N SER A 530 24.51 -31.86 0.59
CA SER A 530 23.70 -33.05 0.85
C SER A 530 24.50 -34.34 0.60
N GLU A 531 25.40 -34.36 -0.39
CA GLU A 531 26.33 -35.49 -0.62
C GLU A 531 27.47 -35.61 0.43
N ALA A 532 27.87 -34.49 1.04
CA ALA A 532 29.00 -34.46 2.00
C ALA A 532 28.59 -34.72 3.46
N GLY A 533 27.29 -34.77 3.73
CA GLY A 533 26.70 -35.05 5.04
C GLY A 533 26.48 -36.56 5.34
N ASN A 534 26.84 -37.46 4.42
CA ASN A 534 26.78 -38.91 4.57
C ASN A 534 28.16 -39.54 4.82
#